data_f1a99159053759e84053b4eef7f54f8a
#
_entry.id   f1a99159053759e84053b4eef7f54f8a
#
_cell.length_a   1.000
_cell.length_b   1.000
_cell.length_c   1.000
_cell.angle_alpha   90.00
_cell.angle_beta   90.00
_cell.angle_gamma   90.00
#
_symmetry.space_group_name_H-M   'P 1'
#
loop_
_entity.id
_entity.type
_entity.pdbx_description
1 polymer ?
#
loop_
_entity_poly.entity_id
_entity_poly.type
_entity_poly.pdbx_seq_one_letter_code
_entity_poly.pdbx_strand_id
1 'polypeptide(L)'
;MDKGSLLANANKAIKEVKWEPSWGETRMSSMLDRPDWCISRQRAWGVPIPLLIHKETRELHPDTNQLIEEIAKKIEKQGIEFWHEVKIEDLIKDSSNYEKITDILDVWFDSGVTHACVLADEELQFPADLYLEGSDQHRGWFQSSL
;
A
#
# COMPACT_ATOMS: atom_id res chain seq x y z
N MET A 1 14.39 -1.51 1.23
CA MET A 1 13.63 -2.16 2.31
C MET A 1 14.35 -3.44 2.70
N ASP A 2 14.60 -3.66 3.97
CA ASP A 2 15.22 -4.91 4.45
C ASP A 2 14.20 -6.05 4.35
N LYS A 3 14.16 -6.73 3.20
CA LYS A 3 13.24 -7.84 2.93
C LYS A 3 13.39 -8.99 3.94
N GLY A 4 14.56 -9.13 4.57
CA GLY A 4 14.83 -10.21 5.53
C GLY A 4 14.12 -10.01 6.86
N SER A 5 14.06 -8.81 7.38
CA SER A 5 13.46 -8.56 8.69
C SER A 5 11.92 -8.59 8.64
N LEU A 6 11.30 -8.05 7.58
CA LEU A 6 9.84 -8.04 7.43
C LEU A 6 9.28 -9.48 7.34
N LEU A 7 9.84 -10.30 6.45
CA LEU A 7 9.41 -11.69 6.30
C LEU A 7 9.62 -12.51 7.56
N ALA A 8 10.76 -12.31 8.25
CA ALA A 8 11.04 -13.00 9.51
C ALA A 8 10.05 -12.61 10.62
N ASN A 9 9.71 -11.32 10.72
CA ASN A 9 8.74 -10.82 11.69
C ASN A 9 7.33 -11.33 11.40
N ALA A 10 6.90 -11.32 10.13
CA ALA A 10 5.61 -11.87 9.73
C ALA A 10 5.50 -13.39 10.05
N ASN A 11 6.53 -14.18 9.73
CA ASN A 11 6.56 -15.59 10.08
C ASN A 11 6.56 -15.85 11.60
N LYS A 12 7.20 -14.97 12.38
CA LYS A 12 7.16 -15.03 13.84
C LYS A 12 5.74 -14.75 14.34
N ALA A 13 5.10 -13.67 13.85
CA ALA A 13 3.74 -13.29 14.23
C ALA A 13 2.73 -14.42 13.95
N ILE A 14 2.83 -15.07 12.78
CA ILE A 14 1.96 -16.23 12.45
C ILE A 14 2.06 -17.34 13.49
N LYS A 15 3.27 -17.64 13.98
CA LYS A 15 3.49 -18.70 14.99
C LYS A 15 2.98 -18.35 16.38
N GLU A 16 2.79 -17.06 16.67
CA GLU A 16 2.25 -16.59 17.93
C GLU A 16 0.71 -16.63 17.98
N VAL A 17 0.05 -16.79 16.84
CA VAL A 17 -1.41 -16.90 16.73
C VAL A 17 -1.88 -18.30 17.14
N LYS A 18 -2.96 -18.36 17.92
CA LYS A 18 -3.68 -19.61 18.17
C LYS A 18 -4.59 -19.93 16.99
N TRP A 19 -4.24 -20.94 16.22
CA TRP A 19 -4.97 -21.31 15.02
C TRP A 19 -6.09 -22.34 15.30
N GLU A 20 -7.33 -21.97 14.91
CA GLU A 20 -8.50 -22.85 14.96
C GLU A 20 -9.27 -22.77 13.62
N PRO A 21 -9.21 -23.77 12.75
CA PRO A 21 -8.47 -25.02 12.85
C PRO A 21 -6.95 -24.84 12.60
N SER A 22 -6.14 -25.77 13.11
CA SER A 22 -4.67 -25.70 13.08
C SER A 22 -4.04 -25.61 11.69
N TRP A 23 -4.71 -26.09 10.64
CA TRP A 23 -4.20 -25.97 9.26
C TRP A 23 -4.06 -24.51 8.79
N GLY A 24 -4.73 -23.56 9.45
CA GLY A 24 -4.65 -22.14 9.15
C GLY A 24 -3.22 -21.60 9.20
N GLU A 25 -2.40 -22.05 10.17
CA GLU A 25 -0.99 -21.65 10.27
C GLU A 25 -0.18 -22.01 9.02
N THR A 26 -0.28 -23.27 8.60
CA THR A 26 0.43 -23.74 7.39
C THR A 26 -0.02 -22.99 6.15
N ARG A 27 -1.33 -22.74 6.02
CA ARG A 27 -1.88 -22.01 4.90
C ARG A 27 -1.40 -20.57 4.88
N MET A 28 -1.39 -19.89 6.01
CA MET A 28 -0.95 -18.49 6.12
C MET A 28 0.55 -18.38 5.82
N SER A 29 1.38 -19.23 6.41
CA SER A 29 2.82 -19.25 6.16
C SER A 29 3.16 -19.48 4.68
N SER A 30 2.41 -20.35 3.98
CA SER A 30 2.64 -20.61 2.55
C SER A 30 2.31 -19.40 1.64
N MET A 31 1.52 -18.45 2.11
CA MET A 31 1.20 -17.24 1.34
C MET A 31 2.36 -16.23 1.36
N LEU A 32 3.27 -16.31 2.34
CA LEU A 32 4.42 -15.43 2.45
C LEU A 32 5.61 -15.82 1.55
N ASP A 33 5.58 -17.01 0.93
CA ASP A 33 6.66 -17.52 0.07
C ASP A 33 6.79 -16.75 -1.26
N ARG A 34 6.02 -15.69 -1.45
CA ARG A 34 6.10 -14.87 -2.65
C ARG A 34 7.23 -13.85 -2.56
N PRO A 35 8.15 -13.79 -3.55
CA PRO A 35 9.30 -12.89 -3.48
C PRO A 35 8.91 -11.43 -3.68
N ASP A 36 7.88 -11.16 -4.49
CA ASP A 36 7.48 -9.82 -4.88
C ASP A 36 5.96 -9.69 -5.09
N TRP A 37 5.45 -8.50 -4.84
CA TRP A 37 4.08 -8.10 -5.14
C TRP A 37 4.11 -6.85 -6.01
N CYS A 38 3.60 -6.97 -7.25
CA CYS A 38 3.38 -5.81 -8.10
C CYS A 38 2.12 -5.08 -7.62
N ILE A 39 2.30 -3.91 -7.03
CA ILE A 39 1.21 -3.13 -6.43
C ILE A 39 0.54 -2.17 -7.41
N SER A 40 1.11 -1.93 -8.58
CA SER A 40 0.52 -1.04 -9.58
C SER A 40 -0.56 -1.72 -10.40
N ARG A 41 -1.64 -0.98 -10.69
CA ARG A 41 -2.76 -1.41 -11.52
C ARG A 41 -3.12 -0.32 -12.53
N GLN A 42 -3.46 -0.73 -13.75
CA GLN A 42 -3.95 0.11 -14.83
C GLN A 42 -5.48 0.07 -14.84
N ARG A 43 -6.09 0.81 -13.93
CA ARG A 43 -7.55 0.93 -13.76
C ARG A 43 -7.96 2.39 -13.68
N ALA A 44 -9.21 2.67 -14.03
CA ALA A 44 -9.76 4.02 -13.97
C ALA A 44 -10.13 4.47 -12.55
N TRP A 45 -10.29 3.54 -11.61
CA TRP A 45 -10.68 3.82 -10.23
C TRP A 45 -9.74 3.17 -9.22
N GLY A 46 -9.31 3.93 -8.23
CA GLY A 46 -8.48 3.49 -7.11
C GLY A 46 -7.56 4.60 -6.60
N VAL A 47 -6.80 4.31 -5.56
CA VAL A 47 -5.83 5.25 -4.99
C VAL A 47 -4.65 5.41 -5.96
N PRO A 48 -4.36 6.61 -6.46
CA PRO A 48 -3.27 6.83 -7.40
C PRO A 48 -1.91 6.64 -6.74
N ILE A 49 -0.94 6.24 -7.55
CA ILE A 49 0.47 6.20 -7.16
C ILE A 49 1.09 7.55 -7.52
N PRO A 50 1.36 8.46 -6.57
CA PRO A 50 1.75 9.83 -6.86
C PRO A 50 3.27 9.93 -7.14
N LEU A 51 3.72 9.32 -8.21
CA LEU A 51 5.12 9.28 -8.60
C LEU A 51 5.37 10.03 -9.91
N LEU A 52 6.53 10.68 -9.97
CA LEU A 52 7.09 11.28 -11.16
C LEU A 52 8.28 10.45 -11.63
N ILE A 53 8.29 10.05 -12.90
CA ILE A 53 9.37 9.28 -13.51
C ILE A 53 10.04 10.08 -14.63
N HIS A 54 11.34 9.97 -14.72
CA HIS A 54 12.11 10.60 -15.80
C HIS A 54 11.81 9.90 -17.13
N LYS A 55 11.50 10.68 -18.16
CA LYS A 55 11.02 10.16 -19.46
C LYS A 55 12.01 9.24 -20.15
N GLU A 56 13.31 9.54 -20.05
CA GLU A 56 14.37 8.78 -20.69
C GLU A 56 14.93 7.65 -19.83
N THR A 57 15.33 7.95 -18.58
CA THR A 57 15.99 6.97 -17.70
C THR A 57 15.02 6.06 -16.98
N ARG A 58 13.73 6.44 -16.90
CA ARG A 58 12.69 5.73 -16.14
C ARG A 58 12.93 5.71 -14.62
N GLU A 59 13.84 6.52 -14.13
CA GLU A 59 14.11 6.65 -12.70
C GLU A 59 13.11 7.59 -12.03
N LEU A 60 12.90 7.37 -10.74
CA LEU A 60 12.07 8.25 -9.91
C LEU A 60 12.73 9.63 -9.74
N HIS A 61 11.90 10.64 -9.55
CA HIS A 61 12.40 11.97 -9.19
C HIS A 61 13.23 11.91 -7.89
N PRO A 62 14.37 12.59 -7.78
CA PRO A 62 15.23 12.56 -6.60
C PRO A 62 14.48 12.88 -5.29
N ASP A 63 13.57 13.84 -5.34
CA ASP A 63 12.77 14.30 -4.19
C ASP A 63 11.46 13.55 -4.02
N THR A 64 11.33 12.31 -4.55
CA THR A 64 10.10 11.51 -4.53
C THR A 64 9.44 11.45 -3.15
N ASN A 65 10.20 11.21 -2.09
CA ASN A 65 9.64 11.11 -0.74
C ASN A 65 9.00 12.42 -0.28
N GLN A 66 9.64 13.56 -0.55
CA GLN A 66 9.09 14.88 -0.23
C GLN A 66 7.83 15.16 -1.06
N LEU A 67 7.86 14.84 -2.35
CA LEU A 67 6.72 15.03 -3.25
C LEU A 67 5.52 14.21 -2.81
N ILE A 68 5.69 12.96 -2.40
CA ILE A 68 4.62 12.11 -1.87
C ILE A 68 3.95 12.79 -0.66
N GLU A 69 4.73 13.29 0.29
CA GLU A 69 4.22 13.97 1.48
C GLU A 69 3.45 15.26 1.15
N GLU A 70 3.97 16.04 0.22
CA GLU A 70 3.32 17.27 -0.23
C GLU A 70 2.00 16.98 -0.97
N ILE A 71 2.00 15.97 -1.84
CA ILE A 71 0.81 15.54 -2.59
C ILE A 71 -0.22 14.95 -1.62
N ALA A 72 0.18 14.12 -0.65
CA ALA A 72 -0.72 13.57 0.36
C ALA A 72 -1.45 14.69 1.13
N LYS A 73 -0.75 15.71 1.59
CA LYS A 73 -1.35 16.88 2.25
C LYS A 73 -2.31 17.67 1.37
N LYS A 74 -2.10 17.66 0.07
CA LYS A 74 -3.01 18.29 -0.89
C LYS A 74 -4.26 17.45 -1.11
N ILE A 75 -4.09 16.13 -1.26
CA ILE A 75 -5.20 15.17 -1.39
C ILE A 75 -6.07 15.21 -0.14
N GLU A 76 -5.50 15.26 1.06
CA GLU A 76 -6.24 15.40 2.32
C GLU A 76 -7.19 16.60 2.33
N LYS A 77 -6.81 17.70 1.71
CA LYS A 77 -7.59 18.94 1.69
C LYS A 77 -8.54 19.08 0.50
N GLN A 78 -8.18 18.51 -0.63
CA GLN A 78 -8.84 18.75 -1.92
C GLN A 78 -9.47 17.50 -2.54
N GLY A 79 -9.26 16.33 -1.92
CA GLY A 79 -9.69 15.06 -2.48
C GLY A 79 -8.67 14.48 -3.47
N ILE A 80 -8.96 13.25 -3.89
CA ILE A 80 -8.09 12.45 -4.76
C ILE A 80 -7.96 13.05 -6.17
N GLU A 81 -8.94 13.83 -6.59
CA GLU A 81 -8.98 14.54 -7.87
C GLU A 81 -7.78 15.47 -8.05
N PHE A 82 -7.24 16.01 -6.95
CA PHE A 82 -6.03 16.83 -6.99
C PHE A 82 -4.91 16.17 -7.81
N TRP A 83 -4.63 14.88 -7.58
CA TRP A 83 -3.57 14.19 -8.32
C TRP A 83 -3.86 14.10 -9.82
N HIS A 84 -5.12 13.90 -10.20
CA HIS A 84 -5.50 13.81 -11.61
C HIS A 84 -5.41 15.17 -12.33
N GLU A 85 -5.73 16.24 -11.66
CA GLU A 85 -5.83 17.59 -12.24
C GLU A 85 -4.52 18.39 -12.19
N VAL A 86 -3.68 18.16 -11.17
CA VAL A 86 -2.43 18.93 -10.99
C VAL A 86 -1.48 18.73 -12.15
N LYS A 87 -0.90 19.81 -12.64
CA LYS A 87 0.14 19.77 -13.67
C LYS A 87 1.50 19.53 -13.05
N ILE A 88 2.41 18.91 -13.81
CA ILE A 88 3.77 18.62 -13.32
C ILE A 88 4.53 19.93 -13.03
N GLU A 89 4.27 20.99 -13.82
CA GLU A 89 4.88 22.30 -13.65
C GLU A 89 4.57 22.94 -12.28
N ASP A 90 3.44 22.58 -11.69
CA ASP A 90 3.04 23.06 -10.36
C ASP A 90 3.70 22.26 -9.21
N LEU A 91 4.29 21.12 -9.53
CA LEU A 91 4.95 20.24 -8.57
C LEU A 91 6.47 20.37 -8.56
N ILE A 92 7.09 20.47 -9.75
CA ILE A 92 8.55 20.51 -9.91
C ILE A 92 8.97 21.52 -11.00
N LYS A 93 10.20 22.03 -10.87
CA LYS A 93 10.74 23.03 -11.81
C LYS A 93 11.18 22.45 -13.15
N ASP A 94 11.73 21.24 -13.14
CA ASP A 94 12.26 20.52 -14.30
C ASP A 94 11.24 19.58 -14.95
N SER A 95 9.99 19.99 -14.92
CA SER A 95 8.81 19.25 -15.38
C SER A 95 8.90 18.69 -16.79
N SER A 96 9.67 19.34 -17.70
CA SER A 96 9.85 18.89 -19.08
C SER A 96 10.46 17.48 -19.19
N ASN A 97 11.27 17.08 -18.20
CA ASN A 97 11.99 15.80 -18.19
C ASN A 97 11.21 14.66 -17.53
N TYR A 98 10.09 14.98 -16.87
CA TYR A 98 9.33 14.03 -16.08
C TYR A 98 7.92 13.82 -16.61
N GLU A 99 7.33 12.68 -16.28
CA GLU A 99 5.93 12.36 -16.50
C GLU A 99 5.28 11.81 -15.23
N LYS A 100 3.98 12.05 -15.07
CA LYS A 100 3.18 11.45 -13.97
C LYS A 100 2.87 10.00 -14.28
N ILE A 101 2.99 9.14 -13.27
CA ILE A 101 2.42 7.79 -13.33
C ILE A 101 0.90 7.91 -13.19
N THR A 102 0.17 7.21 -14.06
CA THR A 102 -1.29 7.15 -14.04
C THR A 102 -1.82 5.88 -13.39
N ASP A 103 -0.93 5.01 -12.93
CA ASP A 103 -1.28 3.77 -12.26
C ASP A 103 -1.89 4.05 -10.88
N ILE A 104 -2.72 3.11 -10.44
CA ILE A 104 -3.30 3.10 -9.09
C ILE A 104 -2.74 1.95 -8.26
N LEU A 105 -2.91 2.01 -6.96
CA LEU A 105 -2.58 0.92 -6.05
C LEU A 105 -3.51 -0.28 -6.24
N ASP A 106 -2.98 -1.47 -6.01
CA ASP A 106 -3.78 -2.67 -5.85
C ASP A 106 -4.73 -2.50 -4.66
N VAL A 107 -6.01 -2.83 -4.84
CA VAL A 107 -7.02 -2.74 -3.79
C VAL A 107 -6.66 -3.54 -2.52
N TRP A 108 -5.84 -4.58 -2.65
CA TRP A 108 -5.33 -5.32 -1.48
C TRP A 108 -4.31 -4.53 -0.67
N PHE A 109 -3.66 -3.54 -1.26
CA PHE A 109 -2.85 -2.58 -0.51
C PHE A 109 -3.75 -1.69 0.34
N ASP A 110 -4.81 -1.12 -0.25
CA ASP A 110 -5.77 -0.27 0.46
C ASP A 110 -6.40 -1.00 1.64
N SER A 111 -6.87 -2.24 1.40
CA SER A 111 -7.46 -3.06 2.45
C SER A 111 -6.44 -3.51 3.51
N GLY A 112 -5.21 -3.78 3.12
CA GLY A 112 -4.13 -4.20 4.02
C GLY A 112 -3.73 -3.13 5.04
N VAL A 113 -3.87 -1.85 4.70
CA VAL A 113 -3.54 -0.72 5.60
C VAL A 113 -4.72 -0.22 6.43
N THR A 114 -5.86 -0.94 6.44
CA THR A 114 -7.06 -0.56 7.20
C THR A 114 -6.77 -0.28 8.67
N HIS A 115 -5.86 -1.04 9.30
CA HIS A 115 -5.45 -0.83 10.68
C HIS A 115 -4.80 0.54 10.91
N ALA A 116 -4.12 1.11 9.92
CA ALA A 116 -3.49 2.42 10.01
C ALA A 116 -4.39 3.57 9.54
N CYS A 117 -5.24 3.31 8.52
CA CYS A 117 -6.06 4.36 7.90
C CYS A 117 -7.45 4.52 8.53
N VAL A 118 -7.97 3.45 9.13
CA VAL A 118 -9.34 3.42 9.69
C VAL A 118 -9.30 3.21 11.19
N LEU A 119 -8.64 2.14 11.67
CA LEU A 119 -8.68 1.78 13.09
C LEU A 119 -7.84 2.70 13.99
N ALA A 120 -6.93 3.48 13.42
CA ALA A 120 -6.16 4.48 14.16
C ALA A 120 -6.96 5.76 14.50
N ASP A 121 -8.23 5.86 14.04
CA ASP A 121 -9.14 6.94 14.43
C ASP A 121 -9.42 6.86 15.93
N GLU A 122 -9.39 8.00 16.62
CA GLU A 122 -9.60 8.09 18.07
C GLU A 122 -10.96 7.56 18.55
N GLU A 123 -11.96 7.52 17.66
CA GLU A 123 -13.29 7.01 17.97
C GLU A 123 -13.40 5.48 17.84
N LEU A 124 -12.37 4.80 17.32
CA LEU A 124 -12.38 3.37 17.08
C LEU A 124 -11.45 2.60 18.01
N GLN A 125 -11.79 1.31 18.24
CA GLN A 125 -10.95 0.41 19.02
C GLN A 125 -9.74 -0.08 18.20
N PHE A 126 -8.52 0.20 18.69
CA PHE A 126 -7.28 -0.33 18.11
C PHE A 126 -6.47 -1.08 19.18
N PRO A 127 -6.03 -2.31 18.91
CA PRO A 127 -6.41 -3.15 17.76
C PRO A 127 -7.87 -3.57 17.78
N ALA A 128 -8.40 -3.98 16.62
CA ALA A 128 -9.76 -4.51 16.54
C ALA A 128 -9.91 -5.80 17.34
N ASP A 129 -11.00 -5.94 18.10
CA ASP A 129 -11.31 -7.16 18.85
C ASP A 129 -11.73 -8.32 17.95
N LEU A 130 -12.34 -8.03 16.81
CA LEU A 130 -12.80 -9.01 15.85
C LEU A 130 -12.65 -8.47 14.42
N TYR A 131 -12.02 -9.28 13.55
CA TYR A 131 -12.00 -9.06 12.11
C TYR A 131 -12.59 -10.28 11.42
N LEU A 132 -13.81 -10.15 10.91
CA LEU A 132 -14.59 -11.28 10.40
C LEU A 132 -14.42 -11.44 8.90
N GLU A 133 -13.68 -12.49 8.50
CA GLU A 133 -13.41 -12.83 7.10
C GLU A 133 -13.51 -14.34 6.87
N GLY A 134 -13.74 -14.75 5.62
CA GLY A 134 -13.69 -16.14 5.21
C GLY A 134 -12.28 -16.68 5.08
N SER A 135 -12.15 -18.01 5.04
CA SER A 135 -10.84 -18.69 4.91
C SER A 135 -10.13 -18.46 3.57
N ASP A 136 -10.84 -17.98 2.55
CA ASP A 136 -10.27 -17.53 1.27
C ASP A 136 -9.36 -16.31 1.45
N GLN A 137 -9.58 -15.50 2.49
CA GLN A 137 -8.82 -14.29 2.80
C GLN A 137 -7.42 -14.55 3.35
N HIS A 138 -7.02 -15.78 3.57
CA HIS A 138 -5.60 -16.12 3.75
C HIS A 138 -4.74 -15.68 2.56
N ARG A 139 -5.35 -15.61 1.36
CA ARG A 139 -4.74 -15.09 0.14
C ARG A 139 -5.35 -13.74 -0.29
N GLY A 140 -5.80 -12.97 0.62
CA GLY A 140 -6.39 -11.67 0.38
C GLY A 140 -6.04 -10.73 1.52
N TRP A 141 -7.04 -10.34 2.31
CA TRP A 141 -6.85 -9.35 3.37
C TRP A 141 -5.83 -9.78 4.42
N PHE A 142 -5.88 -11.00 4.93
CA PHE A 142 -4.92 -11.46 5.96
C PHE A 142 -3.48 -11.40 5.46
N GLN A 143 -3.23 -11.77 4.20
CA GLN A 143 -1.88 -11.70 3.62
C GLN A 143 -1.40 -10.26 3.46
N SER A 144 -2.26 -9.33 3.06
CA SER A 144 -1.88 -7.94 2.78
C SER A 144 -1.80 -7.09 4.04
N SER A 145 -2.49 -7.47 5.13
CA SER A 145 -2.50 -6.73 6.40
C SER A 145 -1.40 -7.17 7.37
N LEU A 146 -0.81 -8.36 7.17
CA LEU A 146 0.25 -8.93 8.01
C LEU A 146 1.59 -8.21 7.82
#